data_8bf77733eb63b481ed3322ba769225fb
#
_entry.id   8bf77733eb63b481ed3322ba769225fb
#
_cell.length_a   1.000
_cell.length_b   1.000
_cell.length_c   1.000
_cell.angle_alpha   90.00
_cell.angle_beta   90.00
_cell.angle_gamma   90.00
#
_symmetry.space_group_name_H-M   'P 1'
#
loop_
_entity.id
_entity.type
_entity.pdbx_description
1 polymer ?
#
loop_
_entity_poly.entity_id
_entity_poly.type
_entity_poly.pdbx_seq_one_letter_code
_entity_poly.pdbx_strand_id
1 'polypeptide(L)'
;MLFSVLIPLYNAEKYISECLDSILCQSFHDYEIVIVDDGSTDNSGFIADSYQKKYPEVIRIVHKKNSGVLLTRRIALREAKGDYILWVDSDDFIKPNLLQSLFEQIQSHAPDMIIYNYEEDSEKVFHSLLIPGDCIIEKSQKDILYRQLLLGRNMNELCTKCIKRSIVDVNTDYSAFSHVRMGDDLFCLLPIIDAANTVVYLDHSFYWSRVVSTSIIHTNSFRCYSSYRTIFEREDQYLEKWFPENSDRNAVRDVFANRVIDCIVQCANTRKMRIKDYLTFVRKIREDETKNPIFSKGNRKLPSLVYQFYYRLFLKKHDLRLFYFIKFVSCISAIKHHK
;
A
#
# COMPACT_ATOMS: atom_id res chain seq x y z
N MET A 1 -5.19 -27.46 4.38
CA MET A 1 -5.08 -26.45 3.31
C MET A 1 -3.97 -25.50 3.70
N LEU A 2 -2.95 -25.43 2.87
CA LEU A 2 -1.76 -24.64 3.20
C LEU A 2 -1.96 -23.15 2.86
N PHE A 3 -2.43 -22.83 1.65
CA PHE A 3 -2.55 -21.44 1.21
C PHE A 3 -4.00 -20.99 1.02
N SER A 4 -4.28 -19.74 1.39
CA SER A 4 -5.43 -18.97 0.91
C SER A 4 -4.93 -17.83 0.04
N VAL A 5 -5.30 -17.83 -1.24
CA VAL A 5 -5.03 -16.73 -2.18
C VAL A 5 -6.23 -15.80 -2.15
N LEU A 6 -6.01 -14.57 -1.70
CA LEU A 6 -7.05 -13.58 -1.40
C LEU A 6 -7.09 -12.52 -2.50
N ILE A 7 -8.24 -12.35 -3.15
CA ILE A 7 -8.42 -11.44 -4.29
C ILE A 7 -9.49 -10.40 -3.96
N PRO A 8 -9.13 -9.15 -3.69
CA PRO A 8 -10.09 -8.05 -3.69
C PRO A 8 -10.47 -7.71 -5.14
N LEU A 9 -11.77 -7.78 -5.46
CA LEU A 9 -12.28 -7.58 -6.80
C LEU A 9 -13.15 -6.31 -6.87
N TYR A 10 -12.83 -5.41 -7.82
CA TYR A 10 -13.68 -4.28 -8.15
C TYR A 10 -13.40 -3.76 -9.56
N ASN A 11 -14.37 -3.89 -10.48
CA ASN A 11 -14.32 -3.39 -11.86
C ASN A 11 -13.03 -3.79 -12.62
N ALA A 12 -12.72 -5.08 -12.65
CA ALA A 12 -11.55 -5.68 -13.30
C ALA A 12 -11.94 -6.69 -14.41
N GLU A 13 -13.07 -6.50 -15.11
CA GLU A 13 -13.58 -7.46 -16.12
C GLU A 13 -12.57 -7.84 -17.20
N LYS A 14 -11.63 -6.95 -17.51
CA LYS A 14 -10.60 -7.17 -18.53
C LYS A 14 -9.46 -8.06 -18.07
N TYR A 15 -9.27 -8.22 -16.76
CA TYR A 15 -8.06 -8.79 -16.18
C TYR A 15 -8.31 -10.00 -15.29
N ILE A 16 -9.47 -10.06 -14.62
CA ILE A 16 -9.77 -11.09 -13.62
C ILE A 16 -9.63 -12.53 -14.13
N SER A 17 -9.92 -12.79 -15.42
CA SER A 17 -9.73 -14.12 -16.01
C SER A 17 -8.26 -14.53 -16.02
N GLU A 18 -7.37 -13.65 -16.48
CA GLU A 18 -5.92 -13.90 -16.51
C GLU A 18 -5.35 -14.06 -15.09
N CYS A 19 -5.82 -13.24 -14.16
CA CYS A 19 -5.47 -13.34 -12.74
C CYS A 19 -5.82 -14.75 -12.21
N LEU A 20 -7.06 -15.20 -12.38
CA LEU A 20 -7.52 -16.51 -11.91
C LEU A 20 -6.80 -17.67 -12.62
N ASP A 21 -6.60 -17.60 -13.92
CA ASP A 21 -5.89 -18.62 -14.69
C ASP A 21 -4.44 -18.77 -14.21
N SER A 22 -3.76 -17.68 -13.85
CA SER A 22 -2.39 -17.70 -13.31
C SER A 22 -2.29 -18.45 -11.97
N ILE A 23 -3.34 -18.38 -11.16
CA ILE A 23 -3.40 -19.10 -9.87
C ILE A 23 -3.77 -20.57 -10.10
N LEU A 24 -4.72 -20.84 -11.00
CA LEU A 24 -5.14 -22.20 -11.33
C LEU A 24 -4.06 -23.01 -12.04
N CYS A 25 -3.11 -22.35 -12.70
CA CYS A 25 -1.93 -22.98 -13.34
C CYS A 25 -0.77 -23.26 -12.39
N GLN A 26 -0.88 -22.99 -11.09
CA GLN A 26 0.18 -23.27 -10.14
C GLN A 26 0.49 -24.78 -10.05
N SER A 27 1.77 -25.13 -9.90
CA SER A 27 2.24 -26.51 -9.75
C SER A 27 1.90 -27.12 -8.38
N PHE A 28 1.70 -26.33 -7.36
CA PHE A 28 1.28 -26.72 -6.03
C PHE A 28 -0.24 -26.57 -5.88
N HIS A 29 -0.94 -27.57 -5.28
CA HIS A 29 -2.42 -27.65 -5.35
C HIS A 29 -3.14 -27.61 -3.99
N ASP A 30 -2.44 -27.51 -2.85
CA ASP A 30 -3.09 -27.40 -1.52
C ASP A 30 -3.42 -25.94 -1.18
N TYR A 31 -4.34 -25.33 -1.95
CA TYR A 31 -4.77 -23.95 -1.78
C TYR A 31 -6.27 -23.74 -2.06
N GLU A 32 -6.78 -22.62 -1.58
CA GLU A 32 -8.08 -22.04 -1.97
C GLU A 32 -7.88 -20.64 -2.57
N ILE A 33 -8.86 -20.20 -3.33
CA ILE A 33 -8.97 -18.82 -3.83
C ILE A 33 -10.20 -18.19 -3.18
N VAL A 34 -10.02 -17.09 -2.45
CA VAL A 34 -11.11 -16.34 -1.83
C VAL A 34 -11.23 -15.00 -2.55
N ILE A 35 -12.30 -14.82 -3.30
CA ILE A 35 -12.60 -13.59 -4.02
C ILE A 35 -13.64 -12.82 -3.22
N VAL A 36 -13.38 -11.52 -3.01
CA VAL A 36 -14.38 -10.62 -2.43
C VAL A 36 -14.68 -9.51 -3.43
N ASP A 37 -15.85 -9.58 -4.05
CA ASP A 37 -16.34 -8.57 -4.98
C ASP A 37 -16.92 -7.39 -4.20
N ASP A 38 -16.25 -6.24 -4.30
CA ASP A 38 -16.61 -4.98 -3.66
C ASP A 38 -17.73 -4.22 -4.44
N GLY A 39 -18.72 -4.96 -4.93
CA GLY A 39 -19.86 -4.41 -5.63
C GLY A 39 -19.48 -3.88 -7.02
N SER A 40 -18.79 -4.69 -7.82
CA SER A 40 -18.47 -4.37 -9.21
C SER A 40 -19.71 -4.01 -10.02
N THR A 41 -19.56 -3.06 -10.93
CA THR A 41 -20.62 -2.57 -11.82
C THR A 41 -20.42 -3.01 -13.28
N ASP A 42 -19.29 -3.64 -13.56
CA ASP A 42 -18.97 -4.30 -14.82
C ASP A 42 -19.22 -5.83 -14.74
N ASN A 43 -18.70 -6.61 -15.68
CA ASN A 43 -18.86 -8.06 -15.70
C ASN A 43 -17.94 -8.83 -14.73
N SER A 44 -17.13 -8.17 -13.89
CA SER A 44 -16.16 -8.83 -13.01
C SER A 44 -16.80 -9.90 -12.11
N GLY A 45 -17.91 -9.56 -11.44
CA GLY A 45 -18.63 -10.49 -10.57
C GLY A 45 -19.16 -11.70 -11.32
N PHE A 46 -19.75 -11.51 -12.51
CA PHE A 46 -20.25 -12.59 -13.36
C PHE A 46 -19.12 -13.53 -13.85
N ILE A 47 -17.97 -12.96 -14.22
CA ILE A 47 -16.80 -13.75 -14.63
C ILE A 47 -16.32 -14.59 -13.44
N ALA A 48 -16.16 -14.00 -12.26
CA ALA A 48 -15.73 -14.70 -11.06
C ALA A 48 -16.71 -15.85 -10.69
N ASP A 49 -18.03 -15.62 -10.74
CA ASP A 49 -19.06 -16.65 -10.54
C ASP A 49 -18.93 -17.82 -11.50
N SER A 50 -18.56 -17.54 -12.75
CA SER A 50 -18.35 -18.57 -13.79
C SER A 50 -17.16 -19.46 -13.42
N TYR A 51 -16.08 -18.88 -12.89
CA TYR A 51 -14.92 -19.63 -12.40
C TYR A 51 -15.28 -20.45 -11.16
N GLN A 52 -16.03 -19.91 -10.20
CA GLN A 52 -16.49 -20.67 -9.02
C GLN A 52 -17.33 -21.88 -9.43
N LYS A 53 -18.24 -21.72 -10.39
CA LYS A 53 -19.03 -22.86 -10.92
C LYS A 53 -18.17 -23.95 -11.53
N LYS A 54 -17.05 -23.58 -12.17
CA LYS A 54 -16.13 -24.53 -12.81
C LYS A 54 -15.19 -25.18 -11.79
N TYR A 55 -14.82 -24.47 -10.70
CA TYR A 55 -13.88 -24.91 -9.68
C TYR A 55 -14.42 -24.73 -8.26
N PRO A 56 -15.58 -25.36 -7.92
CA PRO A 56 -16.31 -25.10 -6.68
C PRO A 56 -15.55 -25.50 -5.41
N GLU A 57 -14.60 -26.45 -5.52
CA GLU A 57 -13.80 -26.92 -4.38
C GLU A 57 -12.60 -26.01 -4.08
N VAL A 58 -12.22 -25.15 -5.06
CA VAL A 58 -11.03 -24.29 -4.95
C VAL A 58 -11.41 -22.82 -4.78
N ILE A 59 -12.46 -22.35 -5.48
CA ILE A 59 -12.85 -20.94 -5.54
C ILE A 59 -14.09 -20.67 -4.70
N ARG A 60 -13.99 -19.67 -3.83
CA ARG A 60 -15.11 -19.12 -3.06
C ARG A 60 -15.24 -17.63 -3.30
N ILE A 61 -16.47 -17.16 -3.51
CA ILE A 61 -16.77 -15.76 -3.77
C ILE A 61 -17.71 -15.21 -2.70
N VAL A 62 -17.44 -13.96 -2.30
CA VAL A 62 -18.32 -13.17 -1.44
C VAL A 62 -18.62 -11.85 -2.17
N HIS A 63 -19.91 -11.62 -2.49
CA HIS A 63 -20.36 -10.35 -3.03
C HIS A 63 -20.80 -9.41 -1.92
N LYS A 64 -20.42 -8.15 -2.00
CA LYS A 64 -20.80 -7.14 -1.01
C LYS A 64 -21.06 -5.78 -1.65
N LYS A 65 -21.74 -4.90 -0.93
CA LYS A 65 -21.84 -3.50 -1.32
C LYS A 65 -20.46 -2.84 -1.23
N ASN A 66 -20.13 -1.97 -2.20
CA ASN A 66 -18.85 -1.25 -2.23
C ASN A 66 -18.57 -0.52 -0.91
N SER A 67 -17.42 -0.81 -0.33
CA SER A 67 -16.94 -0.20 0.91
C SER A 67 -15.45 0.10 0.91
N GLY A 68 -14.78 -0.14 -0.22
CA GLY A 68 -13.35 0.13 -0.41
C GLY A 68 -12.44 -1.07 -0.12
N VAL A 69 -11.24 -1.00 -0.71
CA VAL A 69 -10.27 -2.12 -0.74
C VAL A 69 -9.88 -2.60 0.66
N LEU A 70 -9.67 -1.69 1.63
CA LEU A 70 -9.27 -2.06 2.99
C LEU A 70 -10.29 -2.97 3.67
N LEU A 71 -11.59 -2.66 3.57
CA LEU A 71 -12.65 -3.51 4.15
C LEU A 71 -12.85 -4.80 3.34
N THR A 72 -12.64 -4.74 2.03
CA THR A 72 -12.69 -5.92 1.15
C THR A 72 -11.60 -6.91 1.51
N ARG A 73 -10.37 -6.45 1.73
CA ARG A 73 -9.26 -7.28 2.22
C ARG A 73 -9.55 -7.88 3.61
N ARG A 74 -10.21 -7.13 4.52
CA ARG A 74 -10.61 -7.65 5.84
C ARG A 74 -11.61 -8.80 5.75
N ILE A 75 -12.57 -8.71 4.84
CA ILE A 75 -13.54 -9.80 4.62
C ILE A 75 -12.81 -11.02 4.04
N ALA A 76 -11.99 -10.85 3.01
CA ALA A 76 -11.23 -11.95 2.43
C ALA A 76 -10.36 -12.68 3.49
N LEU A 77 -9.72 -11.92 4.38
CA LEU A 77 -8.92 -12.46 5.47
C LEU A 77 -9.76 -13.28 6.48
N ARG A 78 -10.98 -12.85 6.81
CA ARG A 78 -11.90 -13.60 7.70
C ARG A 78 -12.39 -14.89 7.06
N GLU A 79 -12.54 -14.89 5.75
CA GLU A 79 -12.94 -16.04 4.97
C GLU A 79 -11.81 -17.06 4.74
N ALA A 80 -10.55 -16.65 4.88
CA ALA A 80 -9.38 -17.48 4.66
C ALA A 80 -9.30 -18.64 5.65
N LYS A 81 -9.02 -19.86 5.15
CA LYS A 81 -8.87 -21.09 5.94
C LYS A 81 -7.45 -21.65 5.93
N GLY A 82 -6.62 -21.25 4.96
CA GLY A 82 -5.23 -21.67 4.84
C GLY A 82 -4.36 -21.22 6.01
N ASP A 83 -3.28 -21.95 6.26
CA ASP A 83 -2.30 -21.63 7.29
C ASP A 83 -1.47 -20.40 6.89
N TYR A 84 -1.30 -20.16 5.59
CA TYR A 84 -0.65 -19.00 5.00
C TYR A 84 -1.57 -18.28 4.04
N ILE A 85 -1.47 -16.96 4.00
CA ILE A 85 -2.25 -16.08 3.12
C ILE A 85 -1.34 -15.34 2.14
N LEU A 86 -1.86 -15.15 0.92
CA LEU A 86 -1.26 -14.31 -0.13
C LEU A 86 -2.32 -13.36 -0.66
N TRP A 87 -1.92 -12.17 -1.05
CA TRP A 87 -2.79 -11.23 -1.75
C TRP A 87 -2.42 -11.20 -3.24
N VAL A 88 -3.44 -11.25 -4.08
CA VAL A 88 -3.29 -11.03 -5.53
C VAL A 88 -4.32 -10.00 -5.94
N ASP A 89 -3.88 -8.87 -6.50
CA ASP A 89 -4.78 -7.85 -6.99
C ASP A 89 -5.45 -8.34 -8.30
N SER A 90 -6.72 -8.01 -8.50
CA SER A 90 -7.55 -8.60 -9.57
C SER A 90 -7.14 -8.22 -11.00
N ASP A 91 -6.25 -7.24 -11.15
CA ASP A 91 -5.67 -6.79 -12.40
C ASP A 91 -4.25 -7.31 -12.66
N ASP A 92 -3.69 -8.09 -11.72
CA ASP A 92 -2.33 -8.64 -11.76
C ASP A 92 -2.33 -10.17 -11.93
N PHE A 93 -1.13 -10.78 -11.99
CA PHE A 93 -0.98 -12.23 -12.04
C PHE A 93 0.32 -12.72 -11.38
N ILE A 94 0.38 -14.02 -11.08
CA ILE A 94 1.53 -14.66 -10.42
C ILE A 94 2.20 -15.67 -11.34
N LYS A 95 3.52 -15.86 -11.18
CA LYS A 95 4.29 -16.85 -11.97
C LYS A 95 3.96 -18.29 -11.54
N PRO A 96 4.01 -19.28 -12.44
CA PRO A 96 3.50 -20.64 -12.20
C PRO A 96 4.17 -21.42 -11.04
N ASN A 97 5.35 -21.05 -10.61
CA ASN A 97 6.12 -21.73 -9.56
C ASN A 97 6.06 -21.01 -8.19
N LEU A 98 5.28 -19.94 -8.04
CA LEU A 98 5.23 -19.19 -6.78
C LEU A 98 4.85 -20.08 -5.60
N LEU A 99 3.69 -20.76 -5.66
CA LEU A 99 3.20 -21.54 -4.52
C LEU A 99 4.12 -22.71 -4.16
N GLN A 100 4.76 -23.33 -5.17
CA GLN A 100 5.75 -24.38 -4.93
C GLN A 100 7.00 -23.84 -4.22
N SER A 101 7.53 -22.69 -4.66
CA SER A 101 8.68 -22.04 -4.03
C SER A 101 8.39 -21.63 -2.59
N LEU A 102 7.19 -21.10 -2.33
CA LEU A 102 6.75 -20.76 -0.97
C LEU A 102 6.62 -21.99 -0.08
N PHE A 103 6.08 -23.10 -0.59
CA PHE A 103 5.98 -24.35 0.13
C PHE A 103 7.36 -24.87 0.57
N GLU A 104 8.35 -24.86 -0.30
CA GLU A 104 9.72 -25.26 0.00
C GLU A 104 10.34 -24.44 1.15
N GLN A 105 10.11 -23.12 1.15
CA GLN A 105 10.54 -22.25 2.24
C GLN A 105 9.81 -22.53 3.56
N ILE A 106 8.51 -22.79 3.48
CA ILE A 106 7.71 -23.13 4.67
C ILE A 106 8.18 -24.45 5.28
N GLN A 107 8.47 -25.46 4.47
CA GLN A 107 9.00 -26.74 4.94
C GLN A 107 10.38 -26.62 5.59
N SER A 108 11.24 -25.75 5.05
CA SER A 108 12.63 -25.60 5.51
C SER A 108 12.76 -24.72 6.75
N HIS A 109 11.95 -23.67 6.86
CA HIS A 109 12.17 -22.58 7.83
C HIS A 109 10.95 -22.25 8.70
N ALA A 110 9.75 -22.76 8.37
CA ALA A 110 8.48 -22.43 9.03
C ALA A 110 8.31 -20.91 9.32
N PRO A 111 8.56 -20.00 8.34
CA PRO A 111 8.61 -18.57 8.58
C PRO A 111 7.24 -18.00 8.94
N ASP A 112 7.24 -16.87 9.62
CA ASP A 112 6.03 -16.09 9.85
C ASP A 112 5.63 -15.27 8.61
N MET A 113 6.61 -14.92 7.77
CA MET A 113 6.39 -14.19 6.52
C MET A 113 7.48 -14.54 5.49
N ILE A 114 7.07 -14.64 4.22
CA ILE A 114 8.00 -14.73 3.08
C ILE A 114 7.77 -13.49 2.23
N ILE A 115 8.84 -12.81 1.85
CA ILE A 115 8.85 -11.62 0.99
C ILE A 115 9.49 -11.99 -0.34
N TYR A 116 8.94 -11.53 -1.45
CA TYR A 116 9.51 -11.73 -2.79
C TYR A 116 9.35 -10.46 -3.63
N ASN A 117 9.95 -10.44 -4.82
CA ASN A 117 9.95 -9.31 -5.72
C ASN A 117 8.80 -9.38 -6.73
N TYR A 118 8.57 -8.26 -7.42
CA TYR A 118 7.61 -8.18 -8.52
C TYR A 118 8.24 -7.54 -9.76
N GLU A 119 7.60 -7.72 -10.89
CA GLU A 119 7.90 -7.08 -12.18
C GLU A 119 6.71 -6.28 -12.65
N GLU A 120 6.95 -5.26 -13.45
CA GLU A 120 5.94 -4.51 -14.19
C GLU A 120 6.02 -4.79 -15.69
N ASP A 121 5.04 -4.30 -16.46
CA ASP A 121 4.96 -4.45 -17.93
C ASP A 121 6.23 -4.01 -18.69
N SER A 122 7.10 -3.23 -18.06
CA SER A 122 8.40 -2.82 -18.60
C SER A 122 9.52 -3.84 -18.40
N GLU A 123 9.21 -5.04 -17.88
CA GLU A 123 10.19 -6.06 -17.45
C GLU A 123 11.15 -5.56 -16.36
N LYS A 124 10.80 -4.46 -15.71
CA LYS A 124 11.58 -3.91 -14.62
C LYS A 124 11.27 -4.66 -13.33
N VAL A 125 12.30 -5.26 -12.75
CA VAL A 125 12.22 -5.91 -11.43
C VAL A 125 12.25 -4.85 -10.33
N PHE A 126 11.28 -4.93 -9.42
CA PHE A 126 11.21 -4.15 -8.20
C PHE A 126 11.54 -5.04 -7.01
N HIS A 127 12.65 -4.72 -6.35
CA HIS A 127 13.11 -5.45 -5.18
C HIS A 127 12.35 -4.98 -3.93
N SER A 128 11.60 -5.89 -3.31
CA SER A 128 10.88 -5.62 -2.06
C SER A 128 11.83 -5.34 -0.90
N LEU A 129 13.03 -5.95 -0.89
CA LEU A 129 14.12 -5.58 0.01
C LEU A 129 15.37 -5.22 -0.80
N LEU A 130 16.10 -4.21 -0.35
CA LEU A 130 17.38 -3.81 -0.96
C LEU A 130 18.54 -4.59 -0.31
N ILE A 131 18.42 -5.91 -0.30
CA ILE A 131 19.41 -6.88 0.20
C ILE A 131 19.69 -7.84 -0.95
N PRO A 132 20.94 -8.08 -1.33
CA PRO A 132 21.25 -8.99 -2.42
C PRO A 132 21.07 -10.46 -1.99
N GLY A 133 20.40 -11.24 -2.85
CA GLY A 133 20.21 -12.69 -2.66
C GLY A 133 19.19 -13.07 -1.58
N ASP A 134 18.85 -14.34 -1.55
CA ASP A 134 17.93 -14.91 -0.59
C ASP A 134 18.51 -14.84 0.83
N CYS A 135 17.67 -14.51 1.80
CA CYS A 135 18.12 -14.45 3.20
C CYS A 135 16.99 -14.72 4.20
N ILE A 136 17.39 -15.06 5.43
CA ILE A 136 16.50 -15.19 6.58
C ILE A 136 16.77 -14.03 7.52
N ILE A 137 15.72 -13.34 7.93
CA ILE A 137 15.75 -12.20 8.84
C ILE A 137 15.08 -12.64 10.14
N GLU A 138 15.88 -12.77 11.16
CA GLU A 138 15.43 -13.14 12.50
C GLU A 138 14.92 -11.93 13.30
N LYS A 139 14.22 -12.19 14.39
CA LYS A 139 13.65 -11.15 15.26
C LYS A 139 14.66 -10.06 15.66
N SER A 140 15.90 -10.41 15.92
CA SER A 140 16.98 -9.47 16.30
C SER A 140 17.43 -8.55 15.16
N GLN A 141 17.06 -8.84 13.91
CA GLN A 141 17.47 -8.13 12.70
C GLN A 141 16.30 -7.32 12.09
N LYS A 142 15.16 -7.24 12.75
CA LYS A 142 13.92 -6.63 12.23
C LYS A 142 14.03 -5.13 11.95
N ASP A 143 15.01 -4.44 12.51
CA ASP A 143 15.30 -3.04 12.20
C ASP A 143 15.49 -2.83 10.68
N ILE A 144 16.03 -3.82 9.96
CA ILE A 144 16.16 -3.81 8.51
C ILE A 144 14.76 -3.66 7.86
N LEU A 145 13.79 -4.47 8.29
CA LEU A 145 12.41 -4.42 7.76
C LEU A 145 11.74 -3.09 8.07
N TYR A 146 11.91 -2.60 9.29
CA TYR A 146 11.33 -1.31 9.71
C TYR A 146 11.86 -0.15 8.87
N ARG A 147 13.18 -0.14 8.61
CA ARG A 147 13.82 0.88 7.78
C ARG A 147 13.37 0.79 6.33
N GLN A 148 13.33 -0.41 5.76
CA GLN A 148 12.85 -0.62 4.37
C GLN A 148 11.39 -0.22 4.22
N LEU A 149 10.53 -0.54 5.19
CA LEU A 149 9.12 -0.20 5.14
C LEU A 149 8.87 1.31 5.28
N LEU A 150 9.44 1.96 6.29
CA LEU A 150 9.08 3.34 6.64
C LEU A 150 9.99 4.39 6.03
N LEU A 151 11.27 4.09 5.78
CA LEU A 151 12.24 5.01 5.20
C LEU A 151 12.51 4.72 3.74
N GLY A 152 12.69 3.47 3.36
CA GLY A 152 12.92 3.02 1.98
C GLY A 152 11.66 3.09 1.11
N ARG A 153 10.50 2.77 1.69
CA ARG A 153 9.20 2.69 0.99
C ARG A 153 9.15 1.69 -0.17
N ASN A 154 10.02 0.72 -0.18
CA ASN A 154 10.14 -0.30 -1.24
C ASN A 154 9.56 -1.66 -0.86
N MET A 155 8.84 -1.75 0.26
CA MET A 155 8.31 -2.98 0.85
C MET A 155 6.82 -2.89 1.19
N ASN A 156 6.13 -1.88 0.63
CA ASN A 156 4.76 -1.53 1.03
C ASN A 156 3.69 -2.48 0.45
N GLU A 157 3.99 -3.18 -0.62
CA GLU A 157 3.03 -3.99 -1.37
C GLU A 157 2.65 -5.26 -0.61
N LEU A 158 1.36 -5.50 -0.36
CA LEU A 158 0.86 -6.76 0.24
C LEU A 158 1.02 -7.95 -0.71
N CYS A 159 0.88 -7.73 -2.00
CA CYS A 159 0.92 -8.77 -3.03
C CYS A 159 2.28 -9.46 -3.18
N THR A 160 3.35 -8.89 -2.62
CA THR A 160 4.69 -9.50 -2.60
C THR A 160 4.99 -10.28 -1.33
N LYS A 161 3.96 -10.68 -0.59
CA LYS A 161 4.14 -11.34 0.71
C LYS A 161 3.23 -12.54 0.90
N CYS A 162 3.84 -13.62 1.39
CA CYS A 162 3.12 -14.77 1.94
C CYS A 162 3.23 -14.71 3.47
N ILE A 163 2.11 -14.70 4.16
CA ILE A 163 2.03 -14.37 5.58
C ILE A 163 1.33 -15.50 6.33
N LYS A 164 1.94 -15.99 7.40
CA LYS A 164 1.33 -16.98 8.28
C LYS A 164 0.07 -16.40 8.91
N ARG A 165 -1.08 -17.04 8.67
CA ARG A 165 -2.38 -16.49 9.08
C ARG A 165 -2.49 -16.28 10.60
N SER A 166 -1.83 -17.10 11.41
CA SER A 166 -1.89 -17.03 12.89
C SER A 166 -1.28 -15.73 13.48
N ILE A 167 -0.43 -15.01 12.72
CA ILE A 167 0.12 -13.74 13.20
C ILE A 167 -0.73 -12.53 12.77
N VAL A 168 -1.78 -12.75 11.97
CA VAL A 168 -2.63 -11.68 11.46
C VAL A 168 -3.86 -11.53 12.34
N ASP A 169 -4.07 -10.33 12.85
CA ASP A 169 -5.32 -10.03 13.58
C ASP A 169 -6.51 -9.97 12.60
N VAL A 170 -7.39 -10.96 12.70
CA VAL A 170 -8.62 -11.07 11.89
C VAL A 170 -9.84 -10.39 12.53
N ASN A 171 -9.76 -10.00 13.81
CA ASN A 171 -10.91 -9.55 14.58
C ASN A 171 -11.10 -8.04 14.64
N THR A 172 -10.02 -7.26 14.57
CA THR A 172 -10.11 -5.79 14.63
C THR A 172 -11.05 -5.25 13.56
N ASP A 173 -12.00 -4.42 13.97
CA ASP A 173 -12.91 -3.73 13.06
C ASP A 173 -12.21 -2.52 12.40
N TYR A 174 -12.19 -2.52 11.08
CA TYR A 174 -11.62 -1.43 10.28
C TYR A 174 -12.70 -0.50 9.68
N SER A 175 -13.95 -0.60 10.09
CA SER A 175 -15.05 0.21 9.55
C SER A 175 -14.80 1.72 9.67
N ALA A 176 -14.19 2.15 10.78
CA ALA A 176 -13.78 3.55 10.99
C ALA A 176 -12.76 4.06 9.96
N PHE A 177 -12.07 3.17 9.25
CA PHE A 177 -11.04 3.48 8.27
C PHE A 177 -11.50 3.29 6.82
N SER A 178 -12.80 3.17 6.57
CA SER A 178 -13.39 3.01 5.22
C SER A 178 -13.05 4.15 4.25
N HIS A 179 -12.61 5.29 4.76
CA HIS A 179 -12.15 6.44 3.96
C HIS A 179 -10.71 6.28 3.43
N VAL A 180 -9.95 5.29 3.90
CA VAL A 180 -8.58 5.02 3.43
C VAL A 180 -8.66 4.43 2.02
N ARG A 181 -8.15 5.20 1.05
CA ARG A 181 -8.15 4.86 -0.38
C ARG A 181 -6.76 4.62 -0.94
N MET A 182 -5.73 5.02 -0.21
CA MET A 182 -4.32 4.88 -0.56
C MET A 182 -3.50 4.55 0.68
N GLY A 183 -2.51 3.64 0.51
CA GLY A 183 -1.66 3.18 1.59
C GLY A 183 -2.33 2.15 2.50
N ASP A 184 -3.41 1.54 2.06
CA ASP A 184 -4.10 0.44 2.74
C ASP A 184 -3.18 -0.76 2.96
N ASP A 185 -2.27 -1.02 2.02
CA ASP A 185 -1.24 -2.06 2.15
C ASP A 185 -0.34 -1.79 3.36
N LEU A 186 0.23 -0.59 3.45
CA LEU A 186 1.06 -0.20 4.59
C LEU A 186 0.26 -0.24 5.90
N PHE A 187 -1.00 0.22 5.87
CA PHE A 187 -1.89 0.15 7.02
C PHE A 187 -2.06 -1.28 7.55
N CYS A 188 -2.18 -2.26 6.65
CA CYS A 188 -2.27 -3.68 6.98
C CYS A 188 -0.93 -4.28 7.42
N LEU A 189 0.19 -3.88 6.77
CA LEU A 189 1.50 -4.46 7.01
C LEU A 189 2.11 -4.10 8.36
N LEU A 190 1.85 -2.91 8.89
CA LEU A 190 2.43 -2.46 10.16
C LEU A 190 2.27 -3.48 11.31
N PRO A 191 1.06 -3.95 11.65
CA PRO A 191 0.89 -4.95 12.71
C PRO A 191 1.48 -6.32 12.34
N ILE A 192 1.47 -6.69 11.07
CA ILE A 192 1.99 -7.99 10.59
C ILE A 192 3.51 -8.04 10.77
N ILE A 193 4.21 -6.99 10.31
CA ILE A 193 5.67 -6.89 10.45
C ILE A 193 6.06 -6.80 11.92
N ASP A 194 5.26 -6.11 12.75
CA ASP A 194 5.49 -6.07 14.19
C ASP A 194 5.40 -7.47 14.84
N ALA A 195 4.44 -8.29 14.40
CA ALA A 195 4.20 -9.63 14.94
C ALA A 195 5.17 -10.70 14.40
N ALA A 196 5.63 -10.60 13.14
CA ALA A 196 6.51 -11.58 12.53
C ALA A 196 7.86 -11.69 13.29
N ASN A 197 8.38 -12.87 13.52
CA ASN A 197 9.67 -13.11 14.16
C ASN A 197 10.72 -13.66 13.17
N THR A 198 10.31 -14.57 12.28
CA THR A 198 11.17 -15.14 11.24
C THR A 198 10.62 -14.76 9.88
N VAL A 199 11.41 -14.06 9.08
CA VAL A 199 11.05 -13.61 7.74
C VAL A 199 12.07 -14.15 6.73
N VAL A 200 11.58 -14.82 5.70
CA VAL A 200 12.39 -15.24 4.55
C VAL A 200 12.24 -14.23 3.44
N TYR A 201 13.33 -13.81 2.86
CA TYR A 201 13.33 -13.02 1.63
C TYR A 201 13.87 -13.87 0.48
N LEU A 202 13.10 -13.87 -0.62
CA LEU A 202 13.50 -14.48 -1.89
C LEU A 202 13.79 -13.38 -2.89
N ASP A 203 15.03 -13.26 -3.32
CA ASP A 203 15.46 -12.29 -4.32
C ASP A 203 15.05 -12.71 -5.74
N HIS A 204 13.81 -13.17 -5.86
CA HIS A 204 13.19 -13.63 -7.10
C HIS A 204 11.86 -12.91 -7.33
N SER A 205 11.57 -12.59 -8.59
CA SER A 205 10.29 -12.03 -8.99
C SER A 205 9.28 -13.14 -9.29
N PHE A 206 8.22 -13.20 -8.49
CA PHE A 206 7.12 -14.15 -8.64
C PHE A 206 5.78 -13.49 -8.95
N TYR A 207 5.71 -12.17 -8.93
CA TYR A 207 4.50 -11.40 -9.11
C TYR A 207 4.67 -10.45 -10.30
N TRP A 208 3.61 -10.29 -11.09
CA TRP A 208 3.58 -9.36 -12.19
C TRP A 208 2.51 -8.31 -11.94
N SER A 209 2.92 -7.07 -11.78
CA SER A 209 2.04 -5.93 -11.59
C SER A 209 1.80 -5.22 -12.92
N ARG A 210 0.53 -5.13 -13.31
CA ARG A 210 0.10 -4.49 -14.54
C ARG A 210 0.03 -2.98 -14.40
N VAL A 211 0.58 -2.27 -15.37
CA VAL A 211 0.45 -0.81 -15.43
C VAL A 211 -0.90 -0.44 -16.05
N VAL A 212 -1.88 -0.16 -15.20
CA VAL A 212 -3.24 0.21 -15.62
C VAL A 212 -3.42 1.73 -15.52
N SER A 213 -3.83 2.37 -16.62
CA SER A 213 -4.02 3.84 -16.69
C SER A 213 -5.08 4.38 -15.73
N THR A 214 -6.01 3.52 -15.29
CA THR A 214 -7.07 3.84 -14.31
C THR A 214 -6.67 3.57 -12.87
N SER A 215 -5.41 3.16 -12.62
CA SER A 215 -4.91 2.89 -11.28
C SER A 215 -5.08 4.11 -10.36
N ILE A 216 -5.50 3.85 -9.12
CA ILE A 216 -5.67 4.87 -8.07
C ILE A 216 -4.35 5.63 -7.83
N ILE A 217 -3.19 4.99 -8.06
CA ILE A 217 -1.86 5.61 -7.92
C ILE A 217 -1.70 6.83 -8.85
N HIS A 218 -2.28 6.80 -10.05
CA HIS A 218 -2.24 7.91 -11.00
C HIS A 218 -3.22 9.05 -10.68
N THR A 219 -4.18 8.82 -9.78
CA THR A 219 -5.13 9.83 -9.32
C THR A 219 -4.64 10.63 -8.12
N ASN A 220 -3.33 10.69 -7.91
CA ASN A 220 -2.66 11.38 -6.82
C ASN A 220 -3.26 12.79 -6.64
N SER A 221 -4.21 12.93 -5.74
CA SER A 221 -4.88 14.20 -5.50
C SER A 221 -4.75 14.56 -4.03
N PHE A 222 -4.77 15.87 -3.76
CA PHE A 222 -4.90 16.38 -2.39
C PHE A 222 -6.06 15.73 -1.62
N ARG A 223 -7.02 15.09 -2.31
CA ARG A 223 -8.13 14.31 -1.73
C ARG A 223 -7.64 13.10 -0.91
N CYS A 224 -6.43 12.61 -1.20
CA CYS A 224 -5.80 11.51 -0.46
C CYS A 224 -5.18 11.95 0.89
N TYR A 225 -5.19 13.25 1.19
CA TYR A 225 -4.63 13.77 2.45
C TYR A 225 -5.17 13.04 3.68
N SER A 226 -6.49 12.79 3.76
CA SER A 226 -7.10 12.07 4.89
C SER A 226 -6.57 10.64 5.03
N SER A 227 -6.37 9.93 3.92
CA SER A 227 -5.76 8.61 3.93
C SER A 227 -4.32 8.68 4.45
N TYR A 228 -3.49 9.56 3.90
CA TYR A 228 -2.10 9.74 4.35
C TYR A 228 -2.02 10.10 5.83
N ARG A 229 -2.92 10.94 6.34
CA ARG A 229 -2.99 11.30 7.75
C ARG A 229 -3.29 10.07 8.62
N THR A 230 -4.30 9.30 8.28
CA THR A 230 -4.68 8.08 8.99
C THR A 230 -3.55 7.04 8.99
N ILE A 231 -2.89 6.84 7.84
CA ILE A 231 -1.73 5.94 7.72
C ILE A 231 -0.61 6.40 8.65
N PHE A 232 -0.28 7.68 8.60
CA PHE A 232 0.79 8.22 9.43
C PHE A 232 0.47 8.11 10.94
N GLU A 233 -0.76 8.37 11.36
CA GLU A 233 -1.19 8.19 12.76
C GLU A 233 -1.03 6.74 13.21
N ARG A 234 -1.22 5.80 12.30
CA ARG A 234 -0.94 4.38 12.56
C ARG A 234 0.56 4.08 12.58
N GLU A 235 1.35 4.62 11.64
CA GLU A 235 2.81 4.52 11.67
C GLU A 235 3.40 5.06 12.98
N ASP A 236 2.93 6.21 13.46
CA ASP A 236 3.43 6.89 14.67
C ASP A 236 3.28 6.01 15.93
N GLN A 237 2.29 5.09 15.97
CA GLN A 237 2.13 4.12 17.06
C GLN A 237 3.29 3.12 17.16
N TYR A 238 4.00 2.87 16.06
CA TYR A 238 5.13 1.94 16.02
C TYR A 238 6.48 2.63 16.13
N LEU A 239 6.55 3.95 15.90
CA LEU A 239 7.84 4.67 15.79
C LEU A 239 8.68 4.58 17.06
N GLU A 240 8.08 4.67 18.25
CA GLU A 240 8.83 4.59 19.51
C GLU A 240 9.38 3.19 19.78
N LYS A 241 8.62 2.18 19.40
CA LYS A 241 8.99 0.78 19.54
C LYS A 241 10.07 0.37 18.55
N TRP A 242 9.92 0.77 17.27
CA TRP A 242 10.78 0.33 16.18
C TRP A 242 12.06 1.17 16.05
N PHE A 243 11.98 2.44 16.42
CA PHE A 243 13.09 3.40 16.34
C PHE A 243 13.29 4.09 17.69
N PRO A 244 14.06 3.50 18.61
CA PRO A 244 14.33 4.12 19.91
C PRO A 244 15.05 5.46 19.78
N GLU A 245 15.82 5.66 18.69
CA GLU A 245 16.52 6.90 18.42
C GLU A 245 15.66 7.96 17.71
N ASN A 246 15.80 9.21 18.12
CA ASN A 246 15.01 10.33 17.59
C ASN A 246 15.30 10.64 16.10
N SER A 247 16.50 10.33 15.60
CA SER A 247 16.89 10.60 14.21
C SER A 247 15.98 9.90 13.21
N ASP A 248 15.75 8.60 13.39
CA ASP A 248 14.94 7.80 12.47
C ASP A 248 13.46 8.16 12.56
N ARG A 249 12.94 8.39 13.78
CA ARG A 249 11.58 8.91 13.97
C ARG A 249 11.36 10.22 13.25
N ASN A 250 12.34 11.12 13.30
CA ASN A 250 12.26 12.38 12.57
C ASN A 250 12.31 12.18 11.06
N ALA A 251 13.11 11.24 10.56
CA ALA A 251 13.15 10.92 9.12
C ALA A 251 11.80 10.39 8.61
N VAL A 252 11.13 9.51 9.34
CA VAL A 252 9.76 9.05 8.99
C VAL A 252 8.76 10.22 8.98
N ARG A 253 8.82 11.08 9.99
CA ARG A 253 7.98 12.29 10.05
C ARG A 253 8.27 13.26 8.89
N ASP A 254 9.50 13.34 8.43
CA ASP A 254 9.88 14.14 7.26
C ASP A 254 9.26 13.59 5.97
N VAL A 255 9.20 12.27 5.81
CA VAL A 255 8.49 11.63 4.68
C VAL A 255 7.02 12.03 4.66
N PHE A 256 6.34 11.98 5.80
CA PHE A 256 4.95 12.41 5.89
C PHE A 256 4.78 13.91 5.61
N ALA A 257 5.63 14.76 6.20
CA ALA A 257 5.60 16.20 5.96
C ALA A 257 5.73 16.54 4.46
N ASN A 258 6.59 15.84 3.74
CA ASN A 258 6.73 15.99 2.29
C ASN A 258 5.43 15.65 1.56
N ARG A 259 4.76 14.53 1.91
CA ARG A 259 3.47 14.15 1.31
C ARG A 259 2.37 15.19 1.55
N VAL A 260 2.34 15.80 2.72
CA VAL A 260 1.37 16.87 3.02
C VAL A 260 1.66 18.13 2.19
N ILE A 261 2.93 18.50 2.04
CA ILE A 261 3.31 19.60 1.15
C ILE A 261 2.93 19.29 -0.31
N ASP A 262 3.13 18.06 -0.78
CA ASP A 262 2.67 17.62 -2.10
C ASP A 262 1.15 17.78 -2.26
N CYS A 263 0.36 17.39 -1.26
CA CYS A 263 -1.09 17.60 -1.28
C CYS A 263 -1.46 19.08 -1.38
N ILE A 264 -0.77 19.97 -0.67
CA ILE A 264 -0.97 21.42 -0.75
C ILE A 264 -0.64 21.94 -2.16
N VAL A 265 0.48 21.51 -2.73
CA VAL A 265 0.92 21.88 -4.07
C VAL A 265 -0.07 21.38 -5.14
N GLN A 266 -0.48 20.13 -5.05
CA GLN A 266 -1.46 19.54 -5.98
C GLN A 266 -2.82 20.24 -5.88
N CYS A 267 -3.29 20.53 -4.66
CA CYS A 267 -4.52 21.30 -4.45
C CYS A 267 -4.44 22.64 -5.17
N ALA A 268 -3.36 23.41 -4.94
CA ALA A 268 -3.18 24.69 -5.60
C ALA A 268 -3.15 24.57 -7.14
N ASN A 269 -2.53 23.50 -7.68
CA ASN A 269 -2.36 23.29 -9.12
C ASN A 269 -3.56 22.61 -9.80
N THR A 270 -4.56 22.15 -9.07
CA THR A 270 -5.77 21.58 -9.64
C THR A 270 -6.45 22.58 -10.60
N ARG A 271 -6.86 22.07 -11.77
CA ARG A 271 -7.53 22.91 -12.80
C ARG A 271 -8.82 23.52 -12.22
N LYS A 272 -8.98 24.83 -12.40
CA LYS A 272 -10.13 25.61 -11.87
C LYS A 272 -10.27 25.62 -10.34
N MET A 273 -9.18 25.35 -9.58
CA MET A 273 -9.20 25.48 -8.12
C MET A 273 -9.53 26.92 -7.72
N ARG A 274 -10.60 27.10 -6.93
CA ARG A 274 -10.95 28.41 -6.35
C ARG A 274 -10.10 28.63 -5.09
N ILE A 275 -9.65 29.86 -4.89
CA ILE A 275 -8.85 30.24 -3.71
C ILE A 275 -9.56 29.85 -2.40
N LYS A 276 -10.90 30.03 -2.34
CA LYS A 276 -11.70 29.65 -1.16
C LYS A 276 -11.57 28.17 -0.82
N ASP A 277 -11.63 27.29 -1.82
CA ASP A 277 -11.55 25.84 -1.62
C ASP A 277 -10.14 25.44 -1.20
N TYR A 278 -9.10 26.03 -1.78
CA TYR A 278 -7.72 25.87 -1.36
C TYR A 278 -7.52 26.29 0.10
N LEU A 279 -7.98 27.47 0.49
CA LEU A 279 -7.85 27.96 1.88
C LEU A 279 -8.59 27.06 2.88
N THR A 280 -9.75 26.51 2.47
CA THR A 280 -10.50 25.55 3.29
C THR A 280 -9.70 24.27 3.50
N PHE A 281 -9.05 23.76 2.44
CA PHE A 281 -8.20 22.60 2.54
C PHE A 281 -6.97 22.83 3.45
N VAL A 282 -6.26 23.94 3.28
CA VAL A 282 -5.10 24.29 4.12
C VAL A 282 -5.50 24.47 5.58
N ARG A 283 -6.69 25.06 5.85
CA ARG A 283 -7.24 25.20 7.20
C ARG A 283 -7.47 23.84 7.84
N LYS A 284 -8.05 22.88 7.12
CA LYS A 284 -8.23 21.51 7.61
C LYS A 284 -6.90 20.89 8.05
N ILE A 285 -5.84 21.01 7.23
CA ILE A 285 -4.51 20.51 7.59
C ILE A 285 -4.03 21.13 8.90
N ARG A 286 -4.25 22.42 9.12
CA ARG A 286 -3.84 23.11 10.36
C ARG A 286 -4.63 22.65 11.58
N GLU A 287 -5.92 22.39 11.43
CA GLU A 287 -6.78 21.85 12.48
C GLU A 287 -6.29 20.46 12.91
N ASP A 288 -5.95 19.61 11.94
CA ASP A 288 -5.38 18.29 12.20
C ASP A 288 -4.02 18.39 12.90
N GLU A 289 -3.17 19.34 12.50
CA GLU A 289 -1.88 19.63 13.16
C GLU A 289 -2.03 20.15 14.59
N THR A 290 -3.11 20.86 14.89
CA THR A 290 -3.37 21.32 16.26
C THR A 290 -3.73 20.17 17.18
N LYS A 291 -4.44 19.16 16.66
CA LYS A 291 -4.85 17.97 17.41
C LYS A 291 -3.69 16.99 17.64
N ASN A 292 -2.91 16.76 16.60
CA ASN A 292 -1.76 15.87 16.64
C ASN A 292 -0.60 16.48 15.83
N PRO A 293 0.32 17.23 16.48
CA PRO A 293 1.35 17.99 15.78
C PRO A 293 2.43 17.07 15.22
N ILE A 294 2.62 17.13 13.92
CA ILE A 294 3.65 16.40 13.19
C ILE A 294 4.66 17.38 12.59
N PHE A 295 4.18 18.49 12.04
CA PHE A 295 5.02 19.51 11.42
C PHE A 295 5.82 20.34 12.39
N SER A 296 5.31 20.59 13.58
CA SER A 296 5.92 21.51 14.56
C SER A 296 7.05 20.89 15.36
N LYS A 297 7.26 19.57 15.27
CA LYS A 297 8.33 18.87 16.01
C LYS A 297 9.59 18.74 15.17
N GLY A 298 10.54 19.67 15.34
CA GLY A 298 11.92 19.59 14.83
C GLY A 298 12.22 20.33 13.53
N ASN A 299 13.51 20.46 13.19
CA ASN A 299 13.97 20.96 11.89
C ASN A 299 13.75 19.90 10.81
N ARG A 300 12.82 20.14 9.88
CA ARG A 300 12.49 19.21 8.83
C ARG A 300 13.49 19.26 7.68
N LYS A 301 14.01 18.10 7.27
CA LYS A 301 14.80 17.95 6.04
C LYS A 301 13.83 17.73 4.88
N LEU A 302 13.56 18.78 4.12
CA LEU A 302 12.70 18.71 2.94
C LEU A 302 13.58 18.59 1.67
N PRO A 303 13.06 17.92 0.60
CA PRO A 303 13.87 17.47 -0.54
C PRO A 303 14.48 18.62 -1.36
N SER A 304 13.93 19.84 -1.28
CA SER A 304 14.43 20.98 -2.03
C SER A 304 14.25 22.31 -1.30
N LEU A 305 14.99 23.34 -1.72
CA LEU A 305 14.83 24.69 -1.21
C LEU A 305 13.41 25.25 -1.45
N VAL A 306 12.78 24.85 -2.56
CA VAL A 306 11.39 25.23 -2.88
C VAL A 306 10.43 24.65 -1.86
N TYR A 307 10.56 23.37 -1.51
CA TYR A 307 9.76 22.71 -0.50
C TYR A 307 9.98 23.30 0.90
N GLN A 308 11.23 23.64 1.24
CA GLN A 308 11.53 24.33 2.49
C GLN A 308 10.84 25.70 2.54
N PHE A 309 10.76 26.41 1.41
CA PHE A 309 10.06 27.69 1.33
C PHE A 309 8.53 27.51 1.46
N TYR A 310 7.93 26.53 0.79
CA TYR A 310 6.52 26.18 0.96
C TYR A 310 6.19 25.89 2.43
N TYR A 311 7.01 25.09 3.07
CA TYR A 311 6.85 24.73 4.47
C TYR A 311 6.94 25.95 5.39
N ARG A 312 7.91 26.85 5.17
CA ARG A 312 8.03 28.11 5.93
C ARG A 312 6.79 29.00 5.77
N LEU A 313 6.26 29.15 4.56
CA LEU A 313 5.03 29.89 4.31
C LEU A 313 3.83 29.25 4.99
N PHE A 314 3.75 27.93 4.95
CA PHE A 314 2.73 27.18 5.65
C PHE A 314 2.79 27.42 7.16
N LEU A 315 3.94 27.26 7.79
CA LEU A 315 4.10 27.48 9.23
C LEU A 315 3.77 28.92 9.66
N LYS A 316 4.15 29.92 8.84
CA LYS A 316 3.88 31.33 9.10
C LYS A 316 2.43 31.74 8.80
N LYS A 317 1.55 30.79 8.43
CA LYS A 317 0.15 31.04 8.05
C LYS A 317 -0.04 32.02 6.88
N HIS A 318 0.94 32.09 5.97
CA HIS A 318 0.89 32.93 4.78
C HIS A 318 0.21 32.20 3.61
N ASP A 319 -1.00 31.69 3.79
CA ASP A 319 -1.67 30.76 2.87
C ASP A 319 -1.92 31.34 1.47
N LEU A 320 -2.25 32.62 1.34
CA LEU A 320 -2.40 33.27 0.04
C LEU A 320 -1.04 33.42 -0.68
N ARG A 321 0.01 33.80 0.05
CA ARG A 321 1.35 33.88 -0.53
C ARG A 321 1.84 32.49 -0.96
N LEU A 322 1.53 31.46 -0.19
CA LEU A 322 1.84 30.09 -0.53
C LEU A 322 1.13 29.67 -1.82
N PHE A 323 -0.18 29.95 -1.95
CA PHE A 323 -0.96 29.65 -3.16
C PHE A 323 -0.34 30.27 -4.41
N TYR A 324 -0.11 31.60 -4.39
CA TYR A 324 0.43 32.31 -5.55
C TYR A 324 1.85 31.90 -5.87
N PHE A 325 2.68 31.63 -4.86
CA PHE A 325 4.05 31.15 -5.09
C PHE A 325 4.08 29.76 -5.72
N ILE A 326 3.20 28.82 -5.30
CA ILE A 326 3.05 27.52 -5.95
C ILE A 326 2.68 27.70 -7.43
N LYS A 327 1.68 28.53 -7.73
CA LYS A 327 1.27 28.82 -9.11
C LYS A 327 2.43 29.38 -9.96
N PHE A 328 3.19 30.30 -9.42
CA PHE A 328 4.36 30.89 -10.09
C PHE A 328 5.43 29.84 -10.42
N VAL A 329 5.83 29.03 -9.45
CA VAL A 329 6.81 27.95 -9.64
C VAL A 329 6.34 26.95 -10.69
N SER A 330 5.06 26.56 -10.66
CA SER A 330 4.49 25.62 -11.63
C SER A 330 4.48 26.17 -13.05
N CYS A 331 4.21 27.47 -13.23
CA CYS A 331 4.31 28.13 -14.53
C CYS A 331 5.75 28.11 -15.08
N ILE A 332 6.75 28.38 -14.24
CA ILE A 332 8.17 28.34 -14.66
C ILE A 332 8.57 26.92 -15.08
N SER A 333 8.15 25.90 -14.32
CA SER A 333 8.44 24.49 -14.65
C SER A 333 7.82 24.09 -15.99
N ALA A 334 6.59 24.50 -16.26
CA ALA A 334 5.92 24.22 -17.54
C ALA A 334 6.67 24.84 -18.73
N ILE A 335 7.22 26.06 -18.59
CA ILE A 335 7.99 26.72 -19.65
C ILE A 335 9.30 25.97 -19.94
N LYS A 336 9.94 25.37 -18.93
CA LYS A 336 11.20 24.61 -19.09
C LYS A 336 11.01 23.25 -19.79
N HIS A 337 9.82 22.65 -19.70
CA HIS A 337 9.52 21.38 -20.36
C HIS A 337 9.02 21.53 -21.80
N HIS A 338 8.74 22.75 -22.27
CA HIS A 338 8.38 23.06 -23.65
C HIS A 338 9.55 23.63 -24.49
N LYS A 339 10.76 23.67 -23.95
CA LYS A 339 12.02 23.92 -24.66
C LYS A 339 12.88 22.65 -24.69
#